data_4c335b8e58be079d3c221341823f045e
#
_entry.id   4c335b8e58be079d3c221341823f045e
#
_cell.length_a   1.000
_cell.length_b   1.000
_cell.length_c   1.000
_cell.angle_alpha   90.00
_cell.angle_beta   90.00
_cell.angle_gamma   90.00
#
_symmetry.space_group_name_H-M   'P 1'
#
loop_
_entity.id
_entity.type
_entity.pdbx_description
1 polymer ?
#
loop_
_entity_poly.entity_id
_entity_poly.type
_entity_poly.pdbx_seq_one_letter_code
_entity_poly.pdbx_strand_id
1 'polypeptide(L)'
;MLLAHYLLANDAYMSILDSINTPEDLKKVSEDSLIQLCQEIRQKIIDDCAENPGHLGSSLGVVELTVALHYILDTPYDNLVWDVGHQSYAHKILTGRKEQFKTKRIYGGISGFPKISESEYDSFGTGHSSTS
;
A
#
# COMPACT_ATOMS: atom_id res chain seq x y z
N MET A 1 -16.22 33.34 7.63
CA MET A 1 -15.26 33.48 6.53
C MET A 1 -14.06 32.55 6.66
N LEU A 2 -13.42 32.43 7.79
CA LEU A 2 -12.26 31.51 8.00
C LEU A 2 -12.60 30.02 7.81
N LEU A 3 -13.78 29.58 8.27
CA LEU A 3 -14.21 28.17 8.15
C LEU A 3 -14.51 27.79 6.70
N ALA A 4 -15.07 28.69 5.91
CA ALA A 4 -15.33 28.46 4.48
C ALA A 4 -14.03 28.40 3.67
N HIS A 5 -13.02 29.20 4.03
CA HIS A 5 -11.69 29.13 3.42
C HIS A 5 -10.96 27.82 3.77
N TYR A 6 -11.13 27.33 4.99
CA TYR A 6 -10.55 26.05 5.45
C TYR A 6 -11.19 24.85 4.74
N LEU A 7 -12.50 24.89 4.53
CA LEU A 7 -13.24 23.84 3.80
C LEU A 7 -12.90 23.84 2.30
N LEU A 8 -12.77 25.04 1.69
CA LEU A 8 -12.37 25.18 0.28
C LEU A 8 -10.91 24.77 0.03
N ALA A 9 -10.03 24.96 1.01
CA ALA A 9 -8.64 24.49 0.93
C ALA A 9 -8.51 22.96 1.05
N ASN A 10 -9.43 22.31 1.77
CA ASN A 10 -9.46 20.83 1.88
C ASN A 10 -10.05 20.15 0.65
N ASP A 11 -10.99 20.78 -0.06
CA ASP A 11 -11.57 20.24 -1.31
C ASP A 11 -10.59 20.29 -2.50
N ALA A 12 -9.50 21.06 -2.42
CA ALA A 12 -8.52 21.19 -3.49
C ALA A 12 -7.31 20.24 -3.37
N TYR A 13 -7.19 19.49 -2.26
CA TYR A 13 -6.07 18.60 -2.04
C TYR A 13 -6.41 17.18 -2.51
N MET A 14 -6.14 16.90 -3.79
CA MET A 14 -6.21 15.53 -4.31
C MET A 14 -5.04 14.72 -3.77
N SER A 15 -5.33 13.60 -3.10
CA SER A 15 -4.35 12.63 -2.65
C SER A 15 -3.61 12.02 -3.86
N ILE A 16 -2.29 11.97 -3.80
CA ILE A 16 -1.47 11.28 -4.81
C ILE A 16 -1.88 9.81 -4.88
N LEU A 17 -2.10 9.18 -3.73
CA LEU A 17 -2.48 7.78 -3.62
C LEU A 17 -3.80 7.47 -4.36
N ASP A 18 -4.74 8.40 -4.42
CA ASP A 18 -6.01 8.20 -5.12
C ASP A 18 -5.82 7.94 -6.63
N SER A 19 -4.78 8.50 -7.23
CA SER A 19 -4.44 8.31 -8.65
C SER A 19 -3.72 7.00 -8.93
N ILE A 20 -3.28 6.26 -7.91
CA ILE A 20 -2.46 5.06 -8.05
C ILE A 20 -3.31 3.81 -7.83
N ASN A 21 -3.43 2.98 -8.86
CA ASN A 21 -4.06 1.67 -8.81
C ASN A 21 -3.08 0.54 -9.13
N THR A 22 -2.03 0.84 -9.87
CA THR A 22 -1.01 -0.12 -10.30
C THR A 22 0.39 0.48 -10.14
N PRO A 23 1.45 -0.34 -10.15
CA PRO A 23 2.83 0.15 -10.17
C PRO A 23 3.15 1.05 -11.37
N GLU A 24 2.48 0.88 -12.51
CA GLU A 24 2.63 1.77 -13.67
C GLU A 24 2.16 3.20 -13.34
N ASP A 25 1.07 3.34 -12.58
CA ASP A 25 0.61 4.65 -12.13
C ASP A 25 1.62 5.29 -11.17
N LEU A 26 2.22 4.49 -10.28
CA LEU A 26 3.27 4.96 -9.38
C LEU A 26 4.47 5.52 -10.14
N LYS A 27 4.88 4.89 -11.23
CA LYS A 27 6.03 5.34 -12.05
C LYS A 27 5.80 6.69 -12.73
N LYS A 28 4.56 7.16 -12.81
CA LYS A 28 4.21 8.49 -13.35
C LYS A 28 4.30 9.60 -12.30
N VAL A 29 4.42 9.25 -11.02
CA VAL A 29 4.57 10.22 -9.93
C VAL A 29 5.97 10.83 -9.98
N SER A 30 6.08 12.15 -9.81
CA SER A 30 7.38 12.80 -9.73
C SER A 30 8.15 12.40 -8.47
N GLU A 31 9.46 12.31 -8.56
CA GLU A 31 10.31 11.94 -7.41
C GLU A 31 10.09 12.84 -6.20
N ASP A 32 9.89 14.14 -6.42
CA ASP A 32 9.61 15.11 -5.35
C ASP A 32 8.32 14.82 -4.59
N SER A 33 7.38 14.11 -5.21
CA SER A 33 6.09 13.75 -4.62
C SER A 33 6.09 12.40 -3.90
N LEU A 34 7.16 11.60 -4.02
CA LEU A 34 7.20 10.26 -3.43
C LEU A 34 7.18 10.27 -1.91
N ILE A 35 7.78 11.28 -1.27
CA ILE A 35 7.74 11.42 0.20
C ILE A 35 6.29 11.64 0.68
N GLN A 36 5.55 12.50 0.00
CA GLN A 36 4.13 12.73 0.30
C GLN A 36 3.32 11.45 0.09
N LEU A 37 3.55 10.72 -1.00
CA LEU A 37 2.90 9.44 -1.25
C LEU A 37 3.15 8.44 -0.12
N CYS A 38 4.40 8.35 0.37
CA CYS A 38 4.71 7.49 1.51
C CYS A 38 3.93 7.86 2.77
N GLN A 39 3.74 9.16 3.03
CA GLN A 39 2.93 9.64 4.15
C GLN A 39 1.45 9.26 3.98
N GLU A 40 0.91 9.38 2.78
CA GLU A 40 -0.48 9.01 2.48
C GLU A 40 -0.71 7.50 2.62
N ILE A 41 0.22 6.67 2.15
CA ILE A 41 0.16 5.21 2.34
C ILE A 41 0.23 4.86 3.83
N ARG A 42 1.12 5.49 4.57
CA ARG A 42 1.26 5.29 6.02
C ARG A 42 -0.03 5.64 6.75
N GLN A 43 -0.64 6.78 6.41
CA GLN A 43 -1.89 7.20 7.02
C GLN A 43 -3.02 6.22 6.71
N LYS A 44 -3.13 5.76 5.45
CA LYS A 44 -4.10 4.73 5.08
C LYS A 44 -3.94 3.43 5.86
N ILE A 45 -2.70 2.97 6.05
CA ILE A 45 -2.42 1.76 6.85
C ILE A 45 -2.88 1.97 8.29
N ILE A 46 -2.60 3.13 8.88
CA ILE A 46 -3.00 3.46 10.25
C ILE A 46 -4.52 3.48 10.37
N ASP A 47 -5.21 4.18 9.48
CA ASP A 47 -6.67 4.34 9.52
C ASP A 47 -7.38 2.98 9.33
N ASP A 48 -6.97 2.20 8.34
CA ASP A 48 -7.57 0.89 8.08
C ASP A 48 -7.23 -0.15 9.18
N CYS A 49 -6.09 -0.01 9.86
CA CYS A 49 -5.75 -0.85 11.01
C CYS A 49 -6.43 -0.41 12.31
N ALA A 50 -6.84 0.84 12.42
CA ALA A 50 -7.66 1.31 13.55
C ALA A 50 -9.07 0.71 13.51
N GLU A 51 -9.64 0.53 12.32
CA GLU A 51 -10.94 -0.10 12.12
C GLU A 51 -10.85 -1.64 12.12
N ASN A 52 -9.82 -2.19 11.49
CA ASN A 52 -9.60 -3.62 11.36
C ASN A 52 -8.13 -3.96 11.65
N PRO A 53 -7.79 -4.39 12.88
CA PRO A 53 -6.42 -4.61 13.32
C PRO A 53 -5.61 -5.57 12.44
N GLY A 54 -4.31 -5.27 12.30
CA GLY A 54 -3.37 -6.05 11.50
C GLY A 54 -1.91 -5.80 11.88
N HIS A 55 -1.01 -6.11 10.95
CA HIS A 55 0.45 -6.00 11.13
C HIS A 55 0.92 -4.55 10.94
N LEU A 56 0.70 -3.70 11.94
CA LEU A 56 0.92 -2.26 11.82
C LEU A 56 2.42 -1.89 11.79
N GLY A 57 3.16 -2.26 12.82
CA GLY A 57 4.56 -1.83 12.98
C GLY A 57 5.47 -2.31 11.86
N SER A 58 5.39 -3.57 11.48
CA SER A 58 6.18 -4.15 10.39
C SER A 58 5.88 -3.51 9.04
N SER A 59 4.61 -3.22 8.77
CA SER A 59 4.20 -2.58 7.50
C SER A 59 4.58 -1.11 7.44
N LEU A 60 4.48 -0.36 8.54
CA LEU A 60 4.91 1.05 8.59
C LEU A 60 6.41 1.20 8.40
N GLY A 61 7.21 0.24 8.87
CA GLY A 61 8.67 0.26 8.75
C GLY A 61 9.21 0.09 7.33
N VAL A 62 8.40 -0.36 6.38
CA VAL A 62 8.83 -0.65 5.00
C VAL A 62 8.05 0.12 3.94
N VAL A 63 7.34 1.18 4.28
CA VAL A 63 6.57 1.97 3.31
C VAL A 63 7.48 2.56 2.25
N GLU A 64 8.54 3.27 2.62
CA GLU A 64 9.50 3.89 1.70
C GLU A 64 10.21 2.84 0.83
N LEU A 65 10.63 1.73 1.44
CA LEU A 65 11.24 0.62 0.70
C LEU A 65 10.29 0.04 -0.34
N THR A 66 9.02 -0.16 0.02
CA THR A 66 8.01 -0.70 -0.88
C THR A 66 7.75 0.24 -2.06
N VAL A 67 7.61 1.54 -1.80
CA VAL A 67 7.45 2.55 -2.84
C VAL A 67 8.65 2.57 -3.77
N ALA A 68 9.88 2.58 -3.23
CA ALA A 68 11.10 2.59 -4.01
C ALA A 68 11.23 1.34 -4.90
N LEU A 69 10.94 0.15 -4.36
CA LEU A 69 11.01 -1.10 -5.13
C LEU A 69 10.01 -1.10 -6.29
N HIS A 70 8.74 -0.74 -6.05
CA HIS A 70 7.74 -0.67 -7.12
C HIS A 70 7.98 0.49 -8.10
N TYR A 71 8.68 1.53 -7.69
CA TYR A 71 9.06 2.62 -8.58
C TYR A 71 10.17 2.24 -9.56
N ILE A 72 11.12 1.39 -9.10
CA ILE A 72 12.31 1.01 -9.88
C ILE A 72 12.09 -0.30 -10.66
N LEU A 73 11.50 -1.31 -10.02
CA LEU A 73 11.30 -2.63 -10.60
C LEU A 73 10.13 -2.64 -11.58
N ASP A 74 10.19 -3.56 -12.53
CA ASP A 74 9.11 -3.80 -13.50
C ASP A 74 8.23 -4.97 -13.05
N THR A 75 7.49 -4.73 -11.95
CA THR A 75 6.57 -5.74 -11.40
C THR A 75 5.27 -5.82 -12.25
N PRO A 76 4.70 -7.01 -12.47
CA PRO A 76 5.03 -8.31 -11.88
C PRO A 76 6.11 -9.12 -12.62
N TYR A 77 6.74 -8.60 -13.69
CA TYR A 77 7.82 -9.30 -14.40
C TYR A 77 9.02 -9.53 -13.50
N ASP A 78 9.43 -8.49 -12.78
CA ASP A 78 10.37 -8.63 -11.69
C ASP A 78 9.64 -9.19 -10.46
N ASN A 79 10.07 -10.37 -10.01
CA ASN A 79 9.46 -11.03 -8.87
C ASN A 79 9.88 -10.36 -7.57
N LEU A 80 8.89 -9.91 -6.80
CA LEU A 80 9.09 -9.32 -5.48
C LEU A 80 8.55 -10.25 -4.40
N VAL A 81 9.43 -10.72 -3.54
CA VAL A 81 9.11 -11.64 -2.45
C VAL A 81 9.24 -10.93 -1.11
N TRP A 82 8.18 -10.96 -0.31
CA TRP A 82 8.16 -10.38 1.03
C TRP A 82 8.46 -11.43 2.08
N ASP A 83 9.67 -11.44 2.56
CA ASP A 83 10.12 -12.30 3.65
C ASP A 83 10.46 -11.45 4.89
N VAL A 84 9.67 -11.46 5.90
CA VAL A 84 8.46 -12.22 6.22
C VAL A 84 7.20 -11.51 5.68
N GLY A 85 6.15 -12.27 5.33
CA GLY A 85 4.97 -11.75 4.63
C GLY A 85 4.10 -10.74 5.38
N HIS A 86 4.27 -10.54 6.69
CA HIS A 86 3.50 -9.58 7.48
C HIS A 86 3.84 -8.11 7.21
N GLN A 87 4.84 -7.82 6.38
CA GLN A 87 5.27 -6.48 5.97
C GLN A 87 4.74 -6.05 4.59
N SER A 88 3.66 -6.66 4.08
CA SER A 88 3.22 -6.51 2.69
C SER A 88 2.06 -5.53 2.47
N TYR A 89 1.67 -4.72 3.46
CA TYR A 89 0.48 -3.87 3.33
C TYR A 89 0.62 -2.77 2.27
N ALA A 90 1.75 -2.05 2.25
CA ALA A 90 2.01 -1.06 1.21
C ALA A 90 2.06 -1.71 -0.19
N HIS A 91 2.64 -2.90 -0.31
CA HIS A 91 2.62 -3.68 -1.53
C HIS A 91 1.19 -3.96 -2.02
N LYS A 92 0.29 -4.41 -1.15
CA LYS A 92 -1.11 -4.64 -1.53
C LYS A 92 -1.82 -3.36 -1.97
N ILE A 93 -1.59 -2.25 -1.28
CA ILE A 93 -2.17 -0.94 -1.61
C ILE A 93 -1.72 -0.48 -3.00
N LEU A 94 -0.44 -0.65 -3.34
CA LEU A 94 0.14 -0.22 -4.61
C LEU A 94 -0.14 -1.16 -5.79
N THR A 95 -0.64 -2.37 -5.52
CA THR A 95 -0.87 -3.41 -6.54
C THR A 95 -2.34 -3.75 -6.73
N GLY A 96 -3.20 -2.75 -6.74
CA GLY A 96 -4.60 -2.87 -7.14
C GLY A 96 -5.58 -3.26 -6.03
N ARG A 97 -5.13 -3.39 -4.78
CA ARG A 97 -5.99 -3.81 -3.66
C ARG A 97 -6.25 -2.70 -2.64
N LYS A 98 -6.03 -1.45 -3.02
CA LYS A 98 -6.20 -0.28 -2.18
C LYS A 98 -7.59 -0.18 -1.54
N GLU A 99 -8.64 -0.35 -2.37
CA GLU A 99 -10.02 -0.26 -1.88
C GLU A 99 -10.42 -1.48 -1.04
N GLN A 100 -9.88 -2.65 -1.37
CA GLN A 100 -10.15 -3.89 -0.64
C GLN A 100 -9.33 -3.99 0.66
N PHE A 101 -8.34 -3.14 0.86
CA PHE A 101 -7.40 -3.23 1.98
C PHE A 101 -8.10 -3.20 3.36
N LYS A 102 -9.20 -2.47 3.47
CA LYS A 102 -10.04 -2.46 4.69
C LYS A 102 -10.65 -3.82 5.04
N THR A 103 -10.72 -4.75 4.08
CA THR A 103 -11.25 -6.11 4.28
C THR A 103 -10.18 -7.15 4.64
N LYS A 104 -8.93 -6.71 4.87
CA LYS A 104 -7.83 -7.62 5.21
C LYS A 104 -8.16 -8.44 6.46
N ARG A 105 -7.86 -9.74 6.41
CA ARG A 105 -8.09 -10.70 7.50
C ARG A 105 -9.55 -10.90 7.90
N ILE A 106 -10.51 -10.36 7.14
CA ILE A 106 -11.95 -10.62 7.32
C ILE A 106 -12.32 -11.77 6.39
N TYR A 107 -13.24 -12.62 6.83
CA TYR A 107 -13.75 -13.72 6.01
C TYR A 107 -14.35 -13.18 4.71
N GLY A 108 -13.91 -13.71 3.57
CA GLY A 108 -14.29 -13.24 2.25
C GLY A 108 -13.54 -11.98 1.76
N GLY A 109 -12.68 -11.38 2.59
CA GLY A 109 -11.82 -10.27 2.23
C GLY A 109 -10.42 -10.74 1.80
N ILE A 110 -9.48 -9.79 1.69
CA ILE A 110 -8.10 -10.10 1.30
C ILE A 110 -7.27 -10.65 2.46
N SER A 111 -6.22 -11.39 2.11
CA SER A 111 -5.27 -11.94 3.08
C SER A 111 -4.46 -10.83 3.76
N GLY A 112 -4.05 -11.06 5.00
CA GLY A 112 -3.05 -10.23 5.70
C GLY A 112 -1.61 -10.50 5.26
N PHE A 113 -1.39 -11.51 4.42
CA PHE A 113 -0.10 -11.91 3.86
C PHE A 113 -0.17 -11.94 2.33
N PRO A 114 0.97 -11.95 1.61
CA PRO A 114 0.97 -12.22 0.18
C PRO A 114 0.29 -13.55 -0.13
N LYS A 115 -0.49 -13.57 -1.20
CA LYS A 115 -1.26 -14.75 -1.61
C LYS A 115 -1.35 -14.81 -3.13
N ILE A 116 -0.72 -15.81 -3.73
CA ILE A 116 -0.62 -16.00 -5.18
C ILE A 116 -2.00 -15.98 -5.86
N SER A 117 -3.00 -16.61 -5.23
CA SER A 117 -4.36 -16.64 -5.79
C SER A 117 -5.10 -15.30 -5.73
N GLU A 118 -4.54 -14.29 -5.06
CA GLU A 118 -5.15 -12.97 -4.86
C GLU A 118 -4.68 -11.95 -5.90
N SER A 119 -3.43 -12.03 -6.34
CA SER A 119 -2.83 -11.05 -7.24
C SER A 119 -1.63 -11.61 -8.00
N GLU A 120 -1.48 -11.23 -9.26
CA GLU A 120 -0.30 -11.54 -10.07
C GLU A 120 0.99 -10.92 -9.53
N TYR A 121 0.87 -9.89 -8.68
CA TYR A 121 2.01 -9.24 -8.01
C TYR A 121 2.51 -10.02 -6.80
N ASP A 122 1.77 -11.01 -6.33
CA ASP A 122 2.17 -11.85 -5.20
C ASP A 122 2.90 -13.09 -5.72
N SER A 123 4.22 -12.98 -5.88
CA SER A 123 5.07 -14.02 -6.45
C SER A 123 5.22 -15.25 -5.55
N PHE A 124 4.98 -15.09 -4.24
CA PHE A 124 5.13 -16.14 -3.26
C PHE A 124 4.12 -15.97 -2.11
N GLY A 125 3.67 -17.08 -1.54
CA GLY A 125 2.80 -17.08 -0.36
C GLY A 125 3.63 -17.25 0.90
N THR A 126 3.73 -16.19 1.72
CA THR A 126 4.48 -16.21 2.99
C THR A 126 3.59 -15.80 4.15
N GLY A 127 3.83 -16.39 5.33
CA GLY A 127 3.23 -15.97 6.59
C GLY A 127 4.27 -15.31 7.50
N HIS A 128 4.20 -15.59 8.82
CA HIS A 128 5.21 -15.14 9.79
C HIS A 128 6.51 -15.94 9.69
N SER A 129 6.47 -17.15 9.14
CA SER A 129 7.67 -17.92 8.82
C SER A 129 8.33 -17.37 7.55
N SER A 130 9.64 -17.57 7.45
CA SER A 130 10.39 -17.29 6.23
C SER A 130 9.90 -18.12 5.05
N THR A 131 10.28 -17.73 3.83
CA THR A 131 10.08 -18.48 2.60
C THR A 131 10.91 -19.76 2.52
N SER A 132 11.90 -19.88 3.37
CA SER A 132 12.83 -21.04 3.42
C SER A 132 12.31 -22.18 4.29
#